data_86c03aade72c4030b3090b0824b3b01f
#
_entry.id   86c03aade72c4030b3090b0824b3b01f
#
_cell.length_a   1.000
_cell.length_b   1.000
_cell.length_c   1.000
_cell.angle_alpha   90.00
_cell.angle_beta   90.00
_cell.angle_gamma   90.00
#
_symmetry.space_group_name_H-M   'P 1'
#
loop_
_entity.id
_entity.type
_entity.pdbx_description
1 polymer ?
#
loop_
_entity_poly.entity_id
_entity_poly.type
_entity_poly.pdbx_seq_one_letter_code
_entity_poly.pdbx_strand_id
1 'polypeptide(L)'
;DCGSALAEAEVEYQDKQSPAIDVGFKCVDADQLAAAFGLAELPAGKDAFAVIWTTTPWTIPANQALHGHPEHEYALVDTPRGLLVLMTELTEASLKRFGLEGSIVARASGAKLDKIRFQHPFYDRQSPVFVADYVGLDAGTGIVHSAPAYGVDDFNSCKANGFTNDDILSPVQSNGVY
;
A
#
# COMPACT_ATOMS: atom_id res chain seq x y z
N ASP A 1 0.28 -20.70 -15.36
CA ASP A 1 -0.22 -21.10 -16.66
C ASP A 1 -0.82 -22.51 -16.57
N CYS A 2 -2.16 -22.64 -16.55
CA CYS A 2 -2.84 -23.92 -16.39
C CYS A 2 -2.85 -24.77 -17.70
N GLY A 3 -2.21 -24.30 -18.76
CA GLY A 3 -2.12 -25.01 -20.06
C GLY A 3 -3.46 -25.13 -20.81
N SER A 4 -4.48 -24.32 -20.42
CA SER A 4 -5.78 -24.26 -21.08
C SER A 4 -6.03 -22.88 -21.68
N ALA A 5 -6.79 -22.83 -22.79
CA ALA A 5 -7.29 -21.59 -23.35
C ALA A 5 -8.61 -21.24 -22.64
N LEU A 6 -8.75 -19.97 -22.25
CA LEU A 6 -10.00 -19.43 -21.73
C LEU A 6 -10.60 -18.49 -22.77
N ALA A 7 -11.83 -18.79 -23.21
CA ALA A 7 -12.61 -17.89 -24.04
C ALA A 7 -13.63 -17.15 -23.12
N GLU A 8 -13.91 -15.88 -23.40
CA GLU A 8 -14.83 -15.07 -22.60
C GLU A 8 -16.24 -15.73 -22.51
N ALA A 9 -16.66 -16.42 -23.55
CA ALA A 9 -17.94 -17.14 -23.59
C ALA A 9 -18.01 -18.37 -22.65
N GLU A 10 -16.87 -18.81 -22.10
CA GLU A 10 -16.78 -19.97 -21.20
C GLU A 10 -16.60 -19.54 -19.74
N VAL A 11 -16.60 -18.21 -19.46
CA VAL A 11 -16.44 -17.65 -18.11
C VAL A 11 -17.79 -17.68 -17.41
N GLU A 12 -17.87 -18.42 -16.30
CA GLU A 12 -19.01 -18.41 -15.39
C GLU A 12 -18.66 -17.57 -14.15
N TYR A 13 -19.58 -16.68 -13.77
CA TYR A 13 -19.44 -15.85 -12.58
C TYR A 13 -20.15 -16.51 -11.40
N GLN A 14 -19.43 -16.63 -10.28
CA GLN A 14 -19.96 -17.18 -9.04
C GLN A 14 -19.62 -16.25 -7.88
N ASP A 15 -20.55 -16.11 -6.93
CA ASP A 15 -20.28 -15.41 -5.68
C ASP A 15 -19.19 -16.15 -4.89
N LYS A 16 -18.12 -15.43 -4.53
CA LYS A 16 -17.02 -15.96 -3.76
C LYS A 16 -16.69 -15.03 -2.59
N GLN A 17 -16.57 -15.59 -1.40
CA GLN A 17 -15.97 -14.87 -0.27
C GLN A 17 -14.45 -14.91 -0.36
N SER A 18 -13.84 -13.73 -0.33
CA SER A 18 -12.39 -13.57 -0.27
C SER A 18 -12.03 -12.81 1.02
N PRO A 19 -10.96 -13.19 1.73
CA PRO A 19 -10.52 -12.44 2.89
C PRO A 19 -9.99 -11.07 2.44
N ALA A 20 -10.41 -10.02 3.15
CA ALA A 20 -9.81 -8.71 3.06
C ALA A 20 -8.95 -8.48 4.30
N ILE A 21 -7.74 -7.94 4.11
CA ILE A 21 -6.80 -7.69 5.20
C ILE A 21 -6.25 -6.28 5.15
N ASP A 22 -5.90 -5.76 6.32
CA ASP A 22 -5.11 -4.54 6.49
C ASP A 22 -3.69 -4.93 6.87
N VAL A 23 -2.68 -4.34 6.23
CA VAL A 23 -1.27 -4.67 6.45
C VAL A 23 -0.46 -3.40 6.65
N GLY A 24 0.28 -3.33 7.76
CA GLY A 24 1.20 -2.24 8.06
C GLY A 24 2.58 -2.49 7.46
N PHE A 25 3.07 -1.53 6.70
CA PHE A 25 4.44 -1.47 6.20
C PHE A 25 5.21 -0.47 7.07
N LYS A 26 6.24 -0.93 7.77
CA LYS A 26 7.02 -0.09 8.69
C LYS A 26 7.84 0.94 7.92
N CYS A 27 7.79 2.21 8.34
CA CYS A 27 8.59 3.26 7.75
C CYS A 27 10.09 3.02 7.96
N VAL A 28 10.86 3.17 6.89
CA VAL A 28 12.33 3.12 6.89
C VAL A 28 12.91 4.52 6.99
N ASP A 29 12.32 5.46 6.27
CA ASP A 29 12.80 6.84 6.14
C ASP A 29 12.09 7.77 7.14
N ALA A 30 12.29 7.53 8.45
CA ALA A 30 11.56 8.23 9.53
C ALA A 30 11.74 9.76 9.47
N ASP A 31 12.94 10.25 9.16
CA ASP A 31 13.23 11.69 9.06
C ASP A 31 12.50 12.32 7.87
N GLN A 32 12.44 11.62 6.72
CA GLN A 32 11.72 12.09 5.54
C GLN A 32 10.21 12.09 5.80
N LEU A 33 9.69 11.07 6.50
CA LEU A 33 8.29 11.01 6.88
C LEU A 33 7.94 12.16 7.84
N ALA A 34 8.77 12.43 8.85
CA ALA A 34 8.57 13.57 9.75
C ALA A 34 8.54 14.88 8.98
N ALA A 35 9.52 15.11 8.11
CA ALA A 35 9.59 16.32 7.27
C ALA A 35 8.37 16.47 6.34
N ALA A 36 7.88 15.37 5.75
CA ALA A 36 6.67 15.37 4.91
C ALA A 36 5.44 15.89 5.69
N PHE A 37 5.33 15.51 6.97
CA PHE A 37 4.26 15.97 7.87
C PHE A 37 4.57 17.29 8.57
N GLY A 38 5.69 17.97 8.26
CA GLY A 38 6.07 19.25 8.84
C GLY A 38 6.53 19.15 10.30
N LEU A 39 6.99 17.98 10.72
CA LEU A 39 7.52 17.71 12.04
C LEU A 39 9.06 17.72 12.00
N ALA A 40 9.69 18.15 13.09
CA ALA A 40 11.15 18.07 13.25
C ALA A 40 11.62 16.61 13.39
N GLU A 41 10.83 15.80 14.10
CA GLU A 41 11.02 14.36 14.29
C GLU A 41 9.67 13.68 14.52
N LEU A 42 9.61 12.37 14.29
CA LEU A 42 8.42 11.59 14.65
C LEU A 42 8.29 11.50 16.18
N PRO A 43 7.05 11.41 16.73
CA PRO A 43 6.82 11.18 18.15
C PRO A 43 7.69 10.04 18.70
N ALA A 44 8.46 10.34 19.74
CA ALA A 44 9.48 9.44 20.28
C ALA A 44 8.88 8.09 20.75
N GLY A 45 9.65 7.02 20.53
CA GLY A 45 9.33 5.68 21.02
C GLY A 45 8.23 4.96 20.22
N LYS A 46 7.83 5.48 19.06
CA LYS A 46 6.81 4.86 18.20
C LYS A 46 7.32 4.64 16.78
N ASP A 47 7.12 3.44 16.28
CA ASP A 47 7.28 3.14 14.87
C ASP A 47 6.13 3.75 14.04
N ALA A 48 6.41 4.13 12.81
CA ALA A 48 5.40 4.60 11.87
C ALA A 48 5.14 3.55 10.77
N PHE A 49 3.89 3.45 10.34
CA PHE A 49 3.46 2.46 9.36
C PHE A 49 2.57 3.12 8.29
N ALA A 50 2.81 2.81 7.03
CA ALA A 50 1.81 2.94 5.99
C ALA A 50 0.91 1.71 6.05
N VAL A 51 -0.40 1.91 6.16
CA VAL A 51 -1.35 0.79 6.23
C VAL A 51 -2.06 0.67 4.88
N ILE A 52 -1.99 -0.51 4.27
CA ILE A 52 -2.74 -0.84 3.05
C ILE A 52 -3.92 -1.75 3.40
N TRP A 53 -4.93 -1.74 2.54
CA TRP A 53 -6.03 -2.69 2.56
C TRP A 53 -6.08 -3.44 1.22
N THR A 54 -6.29 -4.75 1.27
CA THR A 54 -6.38 -5.56 0.06
C THR A 54 -7.36 -6.72 0.20
N THR A 55 -8.04 -7.04 -0.88
CA THR A 55 -8.87 -8.25 -1.06
C THR A 55 -8.10 -9.37 -1.76
N THR A 56 -6.85 -9.12 -2.17
CA THR A 56 -5.97 -10.06 -2.87
C THR A 56 -4.65 -10.28 -2.12
N PRO A 57 -4.69 -10.81 -0.87
CA PRO A 57 -3.50 -10.90 -0.02
C PRO A 57 -2.38 -11.78 -0.61
N TRP A 58 -2.70 -12.68 -1.53
CA TRP A 58 -1.71 -13.52 -2.20
C TRP A 58 -0.76 -12.77 -3.15
N THR A 59 -1.03 -11.49 -3.46
CA THR A 59 -0.11 -10.65 -4.23
C THR A 59 0.90 -9.91 -3.36
N ILE A 60 0.75 -9.89 -2.04
CA ILE A 60 1.70 -9.25 -1.12
C ILE A 60 3.15 -9.75 -1.31
N PRO A 61 3.43 -11.06 -1.54
CA PRO A 61 4.80 -11.50 -1.82
C PRO A 61 5.47 -10.81 -3.01
N ALA A 62 4.68 -10.32 -3.97
CA ALA A 62 5.16 -9.58 -5.15
C ALA A 62 5.11 -8.06 -4.97
N ASN A 63 4.77 -7.55 -3.78
CA ASN A 63 4.75 -6.12 -3.54
C ASN A 63 6.12 -5.49 -3.77
N GLN A 64 6.17 -4.38 -4.50
CA GLN A 64 7.39 -3.64 -4.79
C GLN A 64 7.24 -2.12 -4.60
N ALA A 65 6.02 -1.63 -4.45
CA ALA A 65 5.75 -0.22 -4.16
C ALA A 65 4.44 -0.06 -3.39
N LEU A 66 4.21 1.14 -2.90
CA LEU A 66 2.95 1.61 -2.35
C LEU A 66 2.47 2.78 -3.20
N HIS A 67 1.15 2.94 -3.38
CA HIS A 67 0.60 4.08 -4.10
C HIS A 67 -0.24 4.95 -3.18
N GLY A 68 -0.01 6.27 -3.27
CA GLY A 68 -0.82 7.29 -2.62
C GLY A 68 -1.31 8.33 -3.63
N HIS A 69 -2.45 8.96 -3.38
CA HIS A 69 -2.97 10.02 -4.26
C HIS A 69 -2.25 11.35 -3.97
N PRO A 70 -1.70 12.05 -4.97
CA PRO A 70 -0.90 13.25 -4.74
C PRO A 70 -1.68 14.42 -4.14
N GLU A 71 -2.95 14.58 -4.53
CA GLU A 71 -3.77 15.73 -4.16
C GLU A 71 -4.58 15.52 -2.88
N HIS A 72 -4.77 14.26 -2.43
CA HIS A 72 -5.46 14.00 -1.17
C HIS A 72 -4.59 14.27 0.06
N GLU A 73 -5.26 14.59 1.16
CA GLU A 73 -4.60 14.80 2.44
C GLU A 73 -4.43 13.47 3.19
N TYR A 74 -3.26 13.27 3.76
CA TYR A 74 -2.92 12.15 4.62
C TYR A 74 -2.70 12.62 6.05
N ALA A 75 -3.20 11.83 6.98
CA ALA A 75 -3.02 12.02 8.42
C ALA A 75 -1.94 11.08 8.96
N LEU A 76 -1.10 11.60 9.83
CA LEU A 76 -0.27 10.81 10.73
C LEU A 76 -1.07 10.64 12.02
N VAL A 77 -1.46 9.40 12.32
CA VAL A 77 -2.39 9.08 13.41
C VAL A 77 -1.64 8.36 14.52
N ASP A 78 -1.64 8.92 15.71
CA ASP A 78 -1.07 8.29 16.91
C ASP A 78 -2.06 7.28 17.48
N THR A 79 -1.60 6.02 17.59
CA THR A 79 -2.38 4.89 18.11
C THR A 79 -1.58 4.06 19.11
N PRO A 80 -2.21 3.16 19.88
CA PRO A 80 -1.49 2.21 20.74
C PRO A 80 -0.55 1.26 19.96
N ARG A 81 -0.74 1.08 18.64
CA ARG A 81 0.09 0.24 17.78
C ARG A 81 1.21 0.98 17.05
N GLY A 82 1.35 2.28 17.29
CA GLY A 82 2.31 3.15 16.61
C GLY A 82 1.63 4.25 15.81
N LEU A 83 2.41 4.93 14.99
CA LEU A 83 1.94 6.00 14.11
C LEU A 83 1.46 5.38 12.80
N LEU A 84 0.23 5.68 12.39
CA LEU A 84 -0.34 5.17 11.15
C LEU A 84 -0.47 6.30 10.13
N VAL A 85 -0.02 6.06 8.91
CA VAL A 85 -0.26 6.94 7.75
C VAL A 85 -1.52 6.45 7.06
N LEU A 86 -2.55 7.29 7.04
CA LEU A 86 -3.87 6.99 6.47
C LEU A 86 -4.35 8.23 5.71
N MET A 87 -5.13 8.05 4.65
CA MET A 87 -5.83 9.19 4.03
C MET A 87 -6.81 9.79 5.02
N THR A 88 -6.82 11.11 5.15
CA THR A 88 -7.56 11.82 6.22
C THR A 88 -9.04 11.43 6.24
N GLU A 89 -9.69 11.40 5.08
CA GLU A 89 -11.11 11.07 4.93
C GLU A 89 -11.44 9.62 5.32
N LEU A 90 -10.48 8.70 5.20
CA LEU A 90 -10.65 7.28 5.51
C LEU A 90 -10.19 6.90 6.93
N THR A 91 -9.65 7.86 7.69
CA THR A 91 -9.03 7.60 9.00
C THR A 91 -10.02 7.00 9.99
N GLU A 92 -11.20 7.60 10.15
CA GLU A 92 -12.20 7.14 11.13
C GLU A 92 -12.70 5.72 10.81
N ALA A 93 -13.03 5.47 9.54
CA ALA A 93 -13.48 4.16 9.08
C ALA A 93 -12.39 3.09 9.24
N SER A 94 -11.13 3.45 8.97
CA SER A 94 -9.97 2.58 9.14
C SER A 94 -9.73 2.24 10.61
N LEU A 95 -9.69 3.23 11.50
CA LEU A 95 -9.51 3.00 12.93
C LEU A 95 -10.61 2.12 13.52
N LYS A 96 -11.86 2.35 13.12
CA LYS A 96 -13.00 1.50 13.52
C LYS A 96 -12.81 0.05 13.06
N ARG A 97 -12.37 -0.16 11.81
CA ARG A 97 -12.10 -1.50 11.26
C ARG A 97 -10.95 -2.18 11.99
N PHE A 98 -9.90 -1.43 12.39
CA PHE A 98 -8.77 -1.97 13.14
C PHE A 98 -9.11 -2.24 14.62
N GLY A 99 -10.23 -1.73 15.13
CA GLY A 99 -10.55 -1.76 16.56
C GLY A 99 -9.59 -0.91 17.40
N LEU A 100 -9.11 0.20 16.83
CA LEU A 100 -8.15 1.10 17.46
C LEU A 100 -8.78 2.47 17.71
N GLU A 101 -8.34 3.10 18.80
CA GLU A 101 -8.49 4.54 19.00
C GLU A 101 -7.20 5.23 18.58
N GLY A 102 -7.32 6.46 18.10
CA GLY A 102 -6.16 7.23 17.67
C GLY A 102 -6.47 8.71 17.55
N SER A 103 -5.44 9.54 17.55
CA SER A 103 -5.52 10.98 17.34
C SER A 103 -4.61 11.42 16.21
N ILE A 104 -5.10 12.31 15.35
CA ILE A 104 -4.29 12.90 14.28
C ILE A 104 -3.29 13.86 14.89
N VAL A 105 -2.00 13.60 14.69
CA VAL A 105 -0.90 14.45 15.17
C VAL A 105 -0.38 15.41 14.11
N ALA A 106 -0.50 15.06 12.84
CA ALA A 106 -0.09 15.91 11.72
C ALA A 106 -0.83 15.54 10.43
N ARG A 107 -0.81 16.43 9.45
CA ARG A 107 -1.38 16.22 8.11
C ARG A 107 -0.41 16.66 7.04
N ALA A 108 -0.49 16.00 5.88
CA ALA A 108 0.34 16.32 4.71
C ALA A 108 -0.41 16.01 3.42
N SER A 109 -0.10 16.72 2.33
CA SER A 109 -0.50 16.30 0.99
C SER A 109 0.19 14.99 0.62
N GLY A 110 -0.52 14.10 -0.09
CA GLY A 110 0.04 12.84 -0.56
C GLY A 110 1.26 13.00 -1.46
N ALA A 111 1.37 14.11 -2.20
CA ALA A 111 2.56 14.42 -2.98
C ALA A 111 3.85 14.47 -2.15
N LYS A 112 3.77 14.79 -0.85
CA LYS A 112 4.92 14.80 0.06
C LYS A 112 5.38 13.42 0.51
N LEU A 113 4.56 12.39 0.29
CA LEU A 113 4.91 11.01 0.61
C LEU A 113 5.72 10.34 -0.49
N ASP A 114 5.83 10.96 -1.67
CA ASP A 114 6.55 10.37 -2.81
C ASP A 114 7.98 9.99 -2.46
N LYS A 115 8.36 8.78 -2.87
CA LYS A 115 9.67 8.15 -2.64
C LYS A 115 10.01 7.79 -1.19
N ILE A 116 9.18 8.07 -0.19
CA ILE A 116 9.40 7.58 1.17
C ILE A 116 9.27 6.05 1.15
N ARG A 117 10.24 5.37 1.78
CA ARG A 117 10.34 3.91 1.74
C ARG A 117 9.77 3.28 3.01
N PHE A 118 9.11 2.15 2.77
CA PHE A 118 8.54 1.32 3.82
C PHE A 118 9.05 -0.11 3.68
N GLN A 119 9.28 -0.78 4.80
CA GLN A 119 9.75 -2.15 4.84
C GLN A 119 8.61 -3.11 4.46
N HIS A 120 8.87 -4.04 3.56
CA HIS A 120 7.96 -5.14 3.25
C HIS A 120 7.67 -5.95 4.53
N PRO A 121 6.41 -6.38 4.78
CA PRO A 121 6.03 -6.95 6.08
C PRO A 121 6.78 -8.23 6.48
N PHE A 122 7.34 -8.98 5.52
CA PHE A 122 8.02 -10.25 5.81
C PHE A 122 9.22 -10.57 4.90
N TYR A 123 9.53 -9.72 3.90
CA TYR A 123 10.76 -9.87 3.11
C TYR A 123 11.72 -8.72 3.40
N ASP A 124 13.01 -8.99 3.24
CA ASP A 124 14.05 -7.94 3.29
C ASP A 124 14.07 -7.13 1.98
N ARG A 125 13.03 -6.34 1.81
CA ARG A 125 12.78 -5.50 0.63
C ARG A 125 12.05 -4.24 1.07
N GLN A 126 12.38 -3.12 0.43
CA GLN A 126 11.74 -1.84 0.68
C GLN A 126 10.80 -1.47 -0.46
N SER A 127 9.64 -0.92 -0.09
CA SER A 127 8.60 -0.48 -1.01
C SER A 127 8.50 1.04 -0.92
N PRO A 128 8.96 1.78 -1.95
CA PRO A 128 8.78 3.23 -2.00
C PRO A 128 7.30 3.57 -2.24
N VAL A 129 6.89 4.72 -1.76
CA VAL A 129 5.62 5.32 -2.19
C VAL A 129 5.82 5.96 -3.57
N PHE A 130 4.91 5.69 -4.49
CA PHE A 130 4.74 6.43 -5.74
C PHE A 130 3.38 7.10 -5.74
N VAL A 131 3.30 8.32 -6.25
CA VAL A 131 2.02 8.99 -6.37
C VAL A 131 1.27 8.52 -7.62
N ALA A 132 -0.04 8.28 -7.46
CA ALA A 132 -0.91 7.78 -8.53
C ALA A 132 -2.34 8.28 -8.36
N ASP A 133 -2.91 8.84 -9.42
CA ASP A 133 -4.23 9.48 -9.41
C ASP A 133 -5.39 8.49 -9.29
N TYR A 134 -5.14 7.19 -9.50
CA TYR A 134 -6.16 6.15 -9.38
C TYR A 134 -6.44 5.67 -7.96
N VAL A 135 -5.69 6.15 -6.96
CA VAL A 135 -5.95 5.83 -5.55
C VAL A 135 -7.20 6.55 -5.09
N GLY A 136 -8.28 5.80 -4.88
CA GLY A 136 -9.61 6.36 -4.58
C GLY A 136 -9.93 6.48 -3.09
N LEU A 137 -11.12 7.07 -2.83
CA LEU A 137 -11.72 7.26 -1.51
C LEU A 137 -12.79 6.21 -1.15
N ASP A 138 -13.10 5.31 -2.07
CA ASP A 138 -14.27 4.44 -1.96
C ASP A 138 -14.11 3.36 -0.88
N ALA A 139 -12.88 2.93 -0.62
CA ALA A 139 -12.57 1.90 0.37
C ALA A 139 -11.10 1.92 0.80
N GLY A 140 -10.80 1.18 1.86
CA GLY A 140 -9.42 0.94 2.28
C GLY A 140 -8.88 1.99 3.23
N THR A 141 -7.66 2.41 3.00
CA THR A 141 -6.86 3.30 3.86
C THR A 141 -6.33 4.52 3.13
N GLY A 142 -6.52 4.58 1.79
CA GLY A 142 -5.94 5.59 0.92
C GLY A 142 -4.48 5.32 0.53
N ILE A 143 -3.92 4.19 0.95
CA ILE A 143 -2.64 3.68 0.46
C ILE A 143 -2.88 2.30 -0.13
N VAL A 144 -2.42 2.09 -1.36
CA VAL A 144 -2.60 0.85 -2.12
C VAL A 144 -1.26 0.15 -2.26
N HIS A 145 -1.24 -1.16 -2.01
CA HIS A 145 -0.06 -1.96 -2.31
C HIS A 145 0.06 -2.21 -3.82
N SER A 146 1.27 -2.19 -4.32
CA SER A 146 1.57 -2.36 -5.74
C SER A 146 2.37 -3.64 -5.99
N ALA A 147 1.83 -4.46 -6.90
CA ALA A 147 2.48 -5.68 -7.38
C ALA A 147 2.51 -5.65 -8.93
N PRO A 148 3.55 -5.07 -9.54
CA PRO A 148 3.59 -4.76 -10.97
C PRO A 148 3.48 -5.97 -11.90
N ALA A 149 3.72 -7.19 -11.40
CA ALA A 149 3.49 -8.41 -12.18
C ALA A 149 2.00 -8.79 -12.30
N TYR A 150 1.11 -8.20 -11.47
CA TYR A 150 -0.29 -8.62 -11.34
C TYR A 150 -1.31 -7.51 -11.56
N GLY A 151 -0.88 -6.27 -11.77
CA GLY A 151 -1.74 -5.12 -12.05
C GLY A 151 -1.19 -4.24 -13.17
N VAL A 152 -2.03 -3.88 -14.14
CA VAL A 152 -1.61 -3.02 -15.28
C VAL A 152 -1.26 -1.61 -14.78
N ASP A 153 -2.05 -1.04 -13.87
CA ASP A 153 -1.79 0.28 -13.30
C ASP A 153 -0.51 0.27 -12.45
N ASP A 154 -0.31 -0.80 -11.66
CA ASP A 154 0.91 -1.02 -10.88
C ASP A 154 2.14 -1.11 -11.79
N PHE A 155 2.04 -1.89 -12.87
CA PHE A 155 3.10 -2.02 -13.87
C PHE A 155 3.46 -0.66 -14.48
N ASN A 156 2.47 0.06 -14.97
CA ASN A 156 2.67 1.37 -15.60
C ASN A 156 3.27 2.38 -14.63
N SER A 157 2.79 2.43 -13.41
CA SER A 157 3.32 3.31 -12.36
C SER A 157 4.77 2.97 -12.02
N CYS A 158 5.10 1.70 -11.80
CA CYS A 158 6.47 1.28 -11.53
C CYS A 158 7.41 1.58 -12.71
N LYS A 159 6.96 1.36 -13.96
CA LYS A 159 7.73 1.71 -15.17
C LYS A 159 7.99 3.21 -15.27
N ALA A 160 6.99 4.06 -15.00
CA ALA A 160 7.13 5.50 -14.98
C ALA A 160 8.11 5.98 -13.88
N ASN A 161 8.26 5.20 -12.83
CA ASN A 161 9.18 5.45 -11.72
C ASN A 161 10.55 4.77 -11.86
N GLY A 162 10.88 4.28 -13.06
CA GLY A 162 12.21 3.82 -13.43
C GLY A 162 12.45 2.30 -13.33
N PHE A 163 11.42 1.51 -13.03
CA PHE A 163 11.55 0.05 -13.05
C PHE A 163 11.77 -0.44 -14.48
N THR A 164 12.71 -1.36 -14.65
CA THR A 164 12.86 -2.14 -15.88
C THR A 164 12.01 -3.40 -15.81
N ASN A 165 11.94 -4.18 -16.89
CA ASN A 165 11.23 -5.46 -16.84
C ASN A 165 11.94 -6.48 -15.92
N ASP A 166 13.26 -6.36 -15.81
CA ASP A 166 14.09 -7.26 -15.00
C ASP A 166 13.93 -6.98 -13.48
N ASP A 167 13.44 -5.79 -13.11
CA ASP A 167 13.16 -5.43 -11.72
C ASP A 167 11.81 -6.00 -11.23
N ILE A 168 10.93 -6.40 -12.15
CA ILE A 168 9.56 -6.83 -11.79
C ILE A 168 9.57 -8.26 -11.28
N LEU A 169 9.14 -8.41 -10.03
CA LEU A 169 9.07 -9.71 -9.36
C LEU A 169 7.75 -10.42 -9.68
N SER A 170 7.86 -11.61 -10.25
CA SER A 170 6.73 -12.52 -10.48
C SER A 170 6.99 -13.82 -9.72
N PRO A 171 6.68 -13.88 -8.42
CA PRO A 171 7.03 -15.04 -7.59
C PRO A 171 6.21 -16.29 -7.90
N VAL A 172 5.04 -16.15 -8.53
CA VAL A 172 4.19 -17.29 -8.86
C VAL A 172 4.69 -17.95 -10.14
N GLN A 173 5.08 -19.21 -10.04
CA GLN A 173 5.53 -20.01 -11.18
C GLN A 173 4.36 -20.48 -12.04
N SER A 174 4.67 -21.04 -13.22
CA SER A 174 3.66 -21.54 -14.18
C SER A 174 2.76 -22.65 -13.62
N ASN A 175 3.19 -23.34 -12.56
CA ASN A 175 2.41 -24.35 -11.84
C ASN A 175 1.59 -23.78 -10.67
N GLY A 176 1.58 -22.46 -10.48
CA GLY A 176 0.86 -21.78 -9.40
C GLY A 176 1.55 -21.79 -8.02
N VAL A 177 2.78 -22.26 -7.96
CA VAL A 177 3.58 -22.29 -6.70
C VAL A 177 4.41 -21.00 -6.60
N TYR A 178 4.61 -20.50 -5.35
CA TYR A 178 5.49 -19.38 -5.02
C TYR A 178 6.95 -19.80 -4.94
#